data_eef19aa375e68dce9609360af064fe28
#
_entry.id   eef19aa375e68dce9609360af064fe28
#
_cell.length_a   1.000
_cell.length_b   1.000
_cell.length_c   1.000
_cell.angle_alpha   90.00
_cell.angle_beta   90.00
_cell.angle_gamma   90.00
#
_symmetry.space_group_name_H-M   'P 1'
#
loop_
_entity.id
_entity.type
_entity.pdbx_description
1 polymer ?
#
loop_
_entity_poly.entity_id
_entity_poly.type
_entity_poly.pdbx_seq_one_letter_code
_entity_poly.pdbx_strand_id
1 'polypeptide(L)'
;MKKTLAILLGMAFFISSSSALSQEEIATVMSMKAALKKEPENPAFLSELGLAYLKNQQFQKAIPPLEKSLVFQKNNFQSHFYLALAYGAVGRHTEKLKELQGTLHINPDYAEANFKIRLAHAALNRHQEASEYYRKAIKLKPDNNDTHYFLALSCILSNRYQEAISAIHESIRLNPNNAEAHYTLGQIYMKLGYYNKAIQPLQTAMNIHPDLARNKSQNSLRWNLVFINLFPN
;
A
#
# COMPACT_ATOMS: atom_id res chain seq x y z
N MET A 1 -35.32 -35.13 10.15
CA MET A 1 -34.25 -35.12 11.17
C MET A 1 -32.81 -35.27 10.65
N LYS A 2 -32.55 -35.88 9.46
CA LYS A 2 -31.17 -36.04 8.92
C LYS A 2 -30.60 -34.78 8.21
N LYS A 3 -31.42 -33.82 7.76
CA LYS A 3 -30.95 -32.58 7.09
C LYS A 3 -30.55 -31.46 8.04
N THR A 4 -31.05 -31.44 9.27
CA THR A 4 -30.71 -30.45 10.31
C THR A 4 -29.35 -30.73 10.96
N LEU A 5 -28.91 -32.00 10.97
CA LEU A 5 -27.63 -32.39 11.57
C LEU A 5 -26.43 -32.00 10.66
N ALA A 6 -26.62 -32.00 9.33
CA ALA A 6 -25.59 -31.64 8.37
C ALA A 6 -25.28 -30.11 8.37
N ILE A 7 -26.28 -29.29 8.65
CA ILE A 7 -26.11 -27.83 8.72
C ILE A 7 -25.38 -27.43 10.01
N LEU A 8 -25.64 -28.12 11.12
CA LEU A 8 -24.92 -27.88 12.39
C LEU A 8 -23.46 -28.35 12.34
N LEU A 9 -23.16 -29.45 11.64
CA LEU A 9 -21.77 -29.91 11.43
C LEU A 9 -21.00 -28.99 10.48
N GLY A 10 -21.63 -28.42 9.44
CA GLY A 10 -21.02 -27.45 8.53
C GLY A 10 -20.72 -26.10 9.21
N MET A 11 -21.59 -25.64 10.12
CA MET A 11 -21.34 -24.42 10.90
C MET A 11 -20.27 -24.62 11.98
N ALA A 12 -20.15 -25.80 12.58
CA ALA A 12 -19.10 -26.11 13.54
C ALA A 12 -17.71 -26.14 12.90
N PHE A 13 -17.60 -26.54 11.61
CA PHE A 13 -16.32 -26.55 10.88
C PHE A 13 -15.90 -25.15 10.42
N PHE A 14 -16.84 -24.22 10.23
CA PHE A 14 -16.55 -22.81 9.86
C PHE A 14 -16.21 -21.94 11.07
N ILE A 15 -16.60 -22.29 12.29
CA ILE A 15 -16.28 -21.58 13.53
C ILE A 15 -14.92 -22.02 14.10
N SER A 16 -14.39 -23.18 13.69
CA SER A 16 -13.12 -23.74 14.16
C SER A 16 -11.88 -23.19 13.42
N SER A 17 -12.03 -22.38 12.36
CA SER A 17 -10.89 -21.70 11.70
C SER A 17 -10.64 -20.26 12.20
N SER A 18 -11.35 -19.82 13.23
CA SER A 18 -11.19 -18.52 13.86
C SER A 18 -10.26 -18.66 15.08
N SER A 19 -8.97 -18.40 14.85
CA SER A 19 -7.98 -17.93 15.85
C SER A 19 -7.63 -18.85 17.02
N ALA A 20 -7.29 -20.10 16.80
CA ALA A 20 -6.28 -20.70 17.64
C ALA A 20 -4.92 -20.18 17.15
N LEU A 21 -4.30 -19.28 17.95
CA LEU A 21 -2.89 -18.88 17.74
C LEU A 21 -2.07 -20.14 17.56
N SER A 22 -1.18 -20.17 16.55
CA SER A 22 -0.28 -21.31 16.41
C SER A 22 0.59 -21.41 17.66
N GLN A 23 0.93 -22.61 18.07
CA GLN A 23 1.82 -22.81 19.23
C GLN A 23 3.14 -22.06 19.07
N GLU A 24 3.62 -21.92 17.83
CA GLU A 24 4.82 -21.19 17.44
C GLU A 24 4.68 -19.67 17.71
N GLU A 25 3.55 -19.08 17.39
CA GLU A 25 3.29 -17.65 17.63
C GLU A 25 3.20 -17.31 19.11
N ILE A 26 2.57 -18.18 19.92
CA ILE A 26 2.53 -18.05 21.38
C ILE A 26 3.96 -18.16 21.95
N ALA A 27 4.72 -19.14 21.50
CA ALA A 27 6.10 -19.35 21.93
C ALA A 27 6.99 -18.14 21.63
N THR A 28 6.82 -17.50 20.46
CA THR A 28 7.57 -16.28 20.10
C THR A 28 7.27 -15.13 21.05
N VAL A 29 6.02 -14.86 21.37
CA VAL A 29 5.64 -13.82 22.35
C VAL A 29 6.25 -14.11 23.73
N MET A 30 6.19 -15.36 24.19
CA MET A 30 6.76 -15.76 25.48
C MET A 30 8.28 -15.60 25.51
N SER A 31 8.96 -15.99 24.44
CA SER A 31 10.40 -15.85 24.28
C SER A 31 10.85 -14.38 24.33
N MET A 32 10.17 -13.50 23.56
CA MET A 32 10.49 -12.07 23.56
C MET A 32 10.22 -11.42 24.93
N LYS A 33 9.15 -11.80 25.62
CA LYS A 33 8.90 -11.35 27.00
C LYS A 33 9.98 -11.82 27.98
N ALA A 34 10.49 -13.03 27.83
CA ALA A 34 11.58 -13.54 28.66
C ALA A 34 12.90 -12.80 28.38
N ALA A 35 13.21 -12.50 27.12
CA ALA A 35 14.36 -11.69 26.72
C ALA A 35 14.26 -10.27 27.30
N LEU A 36 13.10 -9.63 27.22
CA LEU A 36 12.85 -8.30 27.77
C LEU A 36 12.89 -8.23 29.31
N LYS A 37 12.77 -9.34 30.02
CA LYS A 37 13.06 -9.36 31.47
C LYS A 37 14.56 -9.15 31.79
N LYS A 38 15.44 -9.59 30.87
CA LYS A 38 16.89 -9.40 31.01
C LYS A 38 17.35 -8.06 30.43
N GLU A 39 16.76 -7.65 29.32
CA GLU A 39 17.09 -6.43 28.58
C GLU A 39 15.81 -5.60 28.28
N PRO A 40 15.26 -4.87 29.30
CA PRO A 40 13.94 -4.21 29.19
C PRO A 40 13.88 -3.08 28.16
N GLU A 41 15.03 -2.58 27.72
CA GLU A 41 15.17 -1.44 26.82
C GLU A 41 15.74 -1.82 25.46
N ASN A 42 15.97 -3.11 25.20
CA ASN A 42 16.48 -3.56 23.92
C ASN A 42 15.46 -3.31 22.80
N PRO A 43 15.76 -2.39 21.85
CA PRO A 43 14.79 -1.98 20.83
C PRO A 43 14.48 -3.10 19.84
N ALA A 44 15.41 -4.03 19.61
CA ALA A 44 15.20 -5.16 18.73
C ALA A 44 14.16 -6.13 19.34
N PHE A 45 14.31 -6.50 20.61
CA PHE A 45 13.36 -7.37 21.28
C PHE A 45 11.97 -6.73 21.42
N LEU A 46 11.92 -5.41 21.63
CA LEU A 46 10.66 -4.65 21.65
C LEU A 46 9.97 -4.67 20.27
N SER A 47 10.74 -4.47 19.19
CA SER A 47 10.21 -4.53 17.82
C SER A 47 9.70 -5.93 17.46
N GLU A 48 10.45 -6.96 17.80
CA GLU A 48 10.08 -8.38 17.60
C GLU A 48 8.83 -8.76 18.38
N LEU A 49 8.69 -8.30 19.61
CA LEU A 49 7.47 -8.51 20.42
C LEU A 49 6.26 -7.85 19.74
N GLY A 50 6.42 -6.63 19.24
CA GLY A 50 5.38 -5.93 18.50
C GLY A 50 4.98 -6.68 17.24
N LEU A 51 5.95 -7.17 16.46
CA LEU A 51 5.70 -7.99 15.27
C LEU A 51 4.99 -9.31 15.63
N ALA A 52 5.39 -9.97 16.71
CA ALA A 52 4.74 -11.18 17.18
C ALA A 52 3.26 -10.92 17.54
N TYR A 53 2.95 -9.80 18.20
CA TYR A 53 1.58 -9.42 18.45
C TYR A 53 0.79 -9.10 17.19
N LEU A 54 1.41 -8.46 16.17
CA LEU A 54 0.78 -8.21 14.87
C LEU A 54 0.41 -9.50 14.16
N LYS A 55 1.34 -10.46 14.08
CA LYS A 55 1.09 -11.78 13.50
C LYS A 55 -0.08 -12.49 14.18
N ASN A 56 -0.16 -12.35 15.50
CA ASN A 56 -1.23 -12.89 16.33
C ASN A 56 -2.53 -12.06 16.30
N GLN A 57 -2.66 -11.07 15.41
CA GLN A 57 -3.80 -10.16 15.30
C GLN A 57 -4.14 -9.43 16.62
N GLN A 58 -3.20 -9.38 17.56
CA GLN A 58 -3.33 -8.65 18.82
C GLN A 58 -2.85 -7.20 18.66
N PHE A 59 -3.47 -6.49 17.71
CA PHE A 59 -3.02 -5.19 17.23
C PHE A 59 -2.85 -4.15 18.35
N GLN A 60 -3.80 -4.11 19.27
CA GLN A 60 -3.71 -3.19 20.41
C GLN A 60 -2.51 -3.46 21.33
N LYS A 61 -2.13 -4.75 21.49
CA LYS A 61 -0.98 -5.13 22.30
C LYS A 61 0.36 -4.90 21.59
N ALA A 62 0.34 -4.77 20.25
CA ALA A 62 1.53 -4.49 19.46
C ALA A 62 2.02 -3.05 19.64
N ILE A 63 1.11 -2.10 19.92
CA ILE A 63 1.42 -0.67 19.97
C ILE A 63 2.46 -0.34 21.05
N PRO A 64 2.29 -0.65 22.35
CA PRO A 64 3.22 -0.20 23.38
C PRO A 64 4.67 -0.66 23.19
N PRO A 65 4.97 -1.93 22.86
CA PRO A 65 6.35 -2.33 22.63
C PRO A 65 6.96 -1.67 21.40
N LEU A 66 6.19 -1.41 20.33
CA LEU A 66 6.68 -0.73 19.14
C LEU A 66 6.97 0.76 19.41
N GLU A 67 6.09 1.45 20.12
CA GLU A 67 6.35 2.82 20.56
C GLU A 67 7.61 2.89 21.42
N LYS A 68 7.75 1.96 22.38
CA LYS A 68 8.95 1.88 23.24
C LYS A 68 10.22 1.58 22.44
N SER A 69 10.16 0.70 21.43
CA SER A 69 11.27 0.43 20.52
C SER A 69 11.77 1.72 19.86
N LEU A 70 10.84 2.57 19.38
CA LEU A 70 11.17 3.83 18.72
C LEU A 70 11.68 4.92 19.68
N VAL A 71 11.43 4.82 20.99
CA VAL A 71 12.07 5.70 21.98
C VAL A 71 13.58 5.45 22.04
N PHE A 72 13.99 4.17 22.01
CA PHE A 72 15.40 3.79 22.06
C PHE A 72 16.10 3.81 20.71
N GLN A 73 15.37 3.53 19.61
CA GLN A 73 15.91 3.51 18.25
C GLN A 73 14.99 4.23 17.28
N LYS A 74 15.07 5.56 17.24
CA LYS A 74 14.22 6.42 16.43
C LYS A 74 14.28 6.15 14.92
N ASN A 75 15.42 5.66 14.42
CA ASN A 75 15.64 5.41 12.98
C ASN A 75 15.41 3.94 12.59
N ASN A 76 14.55 3.23 13.31
CA ASN A 76 14.17 1.87 12.94
C ASN A 76 12.92 1.89 12.04
N PHE A 77 13.12 1.81 10.72
CA PHE A 77 12.01 1.88 9.76
C PHE A 77 11.04 0.69 9.91
N GLN A 78 11.51 -0.49 10.33
CA GLN A 78 10.65 -1.64 10.55
C GLN A 78 9.70 -1.41 11.74
N SER A 79 10.21 -0.86 12.86
CA SER A 79 9.36 -0.51 14.00
C SER A 79 8.31 0.54 13.65
N HIS A 80 8.67 1.58 12.86
CA HIS A 80 7.71 2.54 12.31
C HIS A 80 6.66 1.83 11.45
N PHE A 81 7.08 0.96 10.55
CA PHE A 81 6.16 0.24 9.68
C PHE A 81 5.21 -0.67 10.46
N TYR A 82 5.73 -1.45 11.40
CA TYR A 82 4.91 -2.33 12.24
C TYR A 82 3.91 -1.53 13.10
N LEU A 83 4.33 -0.39 13.64
CA LEU A 83 3.47 0.50 14.39
C LEU A 83 2.35 1.06 13.51
N ALA A 84 2.67 1.42 12.26
CA ALA A 84 1.67 1.85 11.28
C ALA A 84 0.64 0.75 10.97
N LEU A 85 1.07 -0.52 10.89
CA LEU A 85 0.15 -1.64 10.71
C LEU A 85 -0.78 -1.79 11.91
N ALA A 86 -0.22 -1.70 13.13
CA ALA A 86 -1.00 -1.78 14.36
C ALA A 86 -2.05 -0.65 14.44
N TYR A 87 -1.64 0.59 14.21
CA TYR A 87 -2.55 1.74 14.19
C TYR A 87 -3.64 1.60 13.12
N GLY A 88 -3.27 1.12 11.92
CA GLY A 88 -4.25 0.89 10.85
C GLY A 88 -5.31 -0.14 11.21
N ALA A 89 -4.93 -1.22 11.88
CA ALA A 89 -5.84 -2.29 12.29
C ALA A 89 -6.81 -1.86 13.41
N VAL A 90 -6.41 -0.89 14.25
CA VAL A 90 -7.27 -0.33 15.31
C VAL A 90 -7.99 0.95 14.89
N GLY A 91 -7.96 1.33 13.60
CA GLY A 91 -8.67 2.48 13.07
C GLY A 91 -8.01 3.85 13.31
N ARG A 92 -6.79 3.88 13.85
CA ARG A 92 -6.03 5.12 14.11
C ARG A 92 -5.30 5.59 12.84
N HIS A 93 -6.06 6.06 11.86
CA HIS A 93 -5.56 6.34 10.50
C HIS A 93 -4.58 7.51 10.43
N THR A 94 -4.70 8.51 11.28
CA THR A 94 -3.77 9.65 11.32
C THR A 94 -2.40 9.22 11.82
N GLU A 95 -2.35 8.44 12.88
CA GLU A 95 -1.11 7.89 13.43
C GLU A 95 -0.47 6.87 12.47
N LYS A 96 -1.28 6.00 11.86
CA LYS A 96 -0.81 5.13 10.77
C LYS A 96 -0.07 5.92 9.69
N LEU A 97 -0.65 7.05 9.24
CA LEU A 97 -0.06 7.87 8.20
C LEU A 97 1.29 8.45 8.64
N LYS A 98 1.36 8.97 9.87
CA LYS A 98 2.60 9.51 10.45
C LYS A 98 3.71 8.45 10.49
N GLU A 99 3.39 7.26 10.93
CA GLU A 99 4.39 6.18 11.06
C GLU A 99 4.83 5.65 9.68
N LEU A 100 3.93 5.58 8.69
CA LEU A 100 4.32 5.29 7.29
C LEU A 100 5.25 6.36 6.71
N GLN A 101 5.01 7.63 7.01
CA GLN A 101 5.90 8.72 6.62
C GLN A 101 7.28 8.58 7.28
N GLY A 102 7.33 8.22 8.56
CA GLY A 102 8.58 7.91 9.27
C GLY A 102 9.33 6.74 8.62
N THR A 103 8.61 5.67 8.25
CA THR A 103 9.18 4.53 7.51
C THR A 103 9.88 4.98 6.23
N LEU A 104 9.19 5.76 5.39
CA LEU A 104 9.70 6.18 4.08
C LEU A 104 10.72 7.33 4.15
N HIS A 105 10.76 8.08 5.25
CA HIS A 105 11.83 9.03 5.50
C HIS A 105 13.18 8.31 5.72
N ILE A 106 13.16 7.16 6.39
CA ILE A 106 14.34 6.36 6.70
C ILE A 106 14.69 5.43 5.53
N ASN A 107 13.68 4.76 4.95
CA ASN A 107 13.82 3.87 3.80
C ASN A 107 12.82 4.24 2.69
N PRO A 108 13.18 5.16 1.78
CA PRO A 108 12.29 5.63 0.71
C PRO A 108 11.85 4.55 -0.28
N ASP A 109 12.64 3.48 -0.42
CA ASP A 109 12.38 2.39 -1.37
C ASP A 109 11.52 1.26 -0.79
N TYR A 110 11.04 1.42 0.44
CA TYR A 110 10.23 0.37 1.05
C TYR A 110 8.85 0.29 0.38
N ALA A 111 8.76 -0.61 -0.62
CA ALA A 111 7.61 -0.70 -1.52
C ALA A 111 6.28 -0.90 -0.79
N GLU A 112 6.27 -1.73 0.28
CA GLU A 112 5.05 -1.99 1.04
C GLU A 112 4.55 -0.75 1.78
N ALA A 113 5.44 0.08 2.33
CA ALA A 113 5.05 1.34 2.96
C ALA A 113 4.54 2.35 1.92
N ASN A 114 5.16 2.43 0.74
CA ASN A 114 4.68 3.25 -0.38
C ASN A 114 3.26 2.88 -0.80
N PHE A 115 2.98 1.58 -0.90
CA PHE A 115 1.62 1.11 -1.19
C PHE A 115 0.63 1.46 -0.08
N LYS A 116 0.99 1.24 1.18
CA LYS A 116 0.09 1.50 2.33
C LYS A 116 -0.15 2.98 2.59
N ILE A 117 0.83 3.86 2.33
CA ILE A 117 0.63 5.32 2.49
C ILE A 117 -0.36 5.86 1.46
N ARG A 118 -0.33 5.34 0.23
CA ARG A 118 -1.32 5.66 -0.80
C ARG A 118 -2.74 5.30 -0.34
N LEU A 119 -2.92 4.09 0.20
CA LEU A 119 -4.22 3.66 0.72
C LEU A 119 -4.66 4.49 1.92
N ALA A 120 -3.73 4.87 2.80
CA ALA A 120 -4.05 5.69 3.98
C ALA A 120 -4.53 7.10 3.58
N HIS A 121 -3.86 7.74 2.63
CA HIS A 121 -4.29 9.03 2.09
C HIS A 121 -5.65 8.94 1.37
N ALA A 122 -5.86 7.88 0.58
CA ALA A 122 -7.13 7.66 -0.09
C ALA A 122 -8.29 7.49 0.92
N ALA A 123 -8.07 6.72 1.99
CA ALA A 123 -9.07 6.51 3.05
C ALA A 123 -9.41 7.80 3.82
N LEU A 124 -8.47 8.72 3.93
CA LEU A 124 -8.66 10.01 4.62
C LEU A 124 -9.11 11.14 3.67
N ASN A 125 -9.27 10.88 2.37
CA ASN A 125 -9.54 11.89 1.33
C ASN A 125 -8.51 13.06 1.31
N ARG A 126 -7.28 12.83 1.79
CA ARG A 126 -6.21 13.83 1.94
C ARG A 126 -5.25 13.81 0.75
N HIS A 127 -5.79 13.92 -0.46
CA HIS A 127 -5.00 13.77 -1.69
C HIS A 127 -4.00 14.91 -1.91
N GLN A 128 -4.32 16.12 -1.46
CA GLN A 128 -3.42 17.26 -1.56
C GLN A 128 -2.21 17.08 -0.63
N GLU A 129 -2.44 16.70 0.63
CA GLU A 129 -1.37 16.41 1.59
C GLU A 129 -0.47 15.26 1.10
N ALA A 130 -1.07 14.24 0.48
CA ALA A 130 -0.32 13.15 -0.15
C ALA A 130 0.65 13.68 -1.21
N SER A 131 0.19 14.56 -2.10
CA SER A 131 1.05 15.11 -3.15
C SER A 131 2.21 15.96 -2.59
N GLU A 132 1.99 16.70 -1.52
CA GLU A 132 3.06 17.45 -0.85
C GLU A 132 4.09 16.52 -0.21
N TYR A 133 3.61 15.43 0.39
CA TYR A 133 4.49 14.39 0.92
C TYR A 133 5.38 13.79 -0.17
N TYR A 134 4.80 13.37 -1.29
CA TYR A 134 5.58 12.80 -2.39
C TYR A 134 6.55 13.79 -3.02
N ARG A 135 6.21 15.09 -3.12
CA ARG A 135 7.18 16.11 -3.56
C ARG A 135 8.36 16.24 -2.60
N LYS A 136 8.13 16.13 -1.27
CA LYS A 136 9.23 16.11 -0.30
C LYS A 136 10.10 14.86 -0.45
N ALA A 137 9.47 13.70 -0.64
CA ALA A 137 10.18 12.44 -0.86
C ALA A 137 11.04 12.48 -2.15
N ILE A 138 10.51 13.05 -3.25
CA ILE A 138 11.26 13.24 -4.51
C ILE A 138 12.49 14.15 -4.32
N LYS A 139 12.40 15.20 -3.47
CA LYS A 139 13.56 16.03 -3.17
C LYS A 139 14.68 15.27 -2.45
N LEU A 140 14.33 14.27 -1.64
CA LEU A 140 15.30 13.41 -0.94
C LEU A 140 15.87 12.33 -1.87
N LYS A 141 15.02 11.74 -2.71
CA LYS A 141 15.38 10.68 -3.65
C LYS A 141 14.66 10.88 -4.99
N PRO A 142 15.26 11.66 -5.92
CA PRO A 142 14.61 12.02 -7.19
C PRO A 142 14.50 10.87 -8.20
N ASP A 143 15.26 9.80 -8.04
CA ASP A 143 15.36 8.66 -8.94
C ASP A 143 14.42 7.49 -8.58
N ASN A 144 13.51 7.66 -7.63
CA ASN A 144 12.52 6.65 -7.27
C ASN A 144 11.27 6.79 -8.15
N ASN A 145 11.12 5.91 -9.15
CA ASN A 145 10.00 5.91 -10.09
C ASN A 145 8.63 5.77 -9.39
N ASP A 146 8.54 4.98 -8.33
CA ASP A 146 7.29 4.75 -7.61
C ASP A 146 6.80 6.02 -6.91
N THR A 147 7.72 6.81 -6.37
CA THR A 147 7.36 8.09 -5.73
C THR A 147 6.75 9.07 -6.74
N HIS A 148 7.31 9.16 -7.95
CA HIS A 148 6.74 9.98 -9.03
C HIS A 148 5.37 9.44 -9.47
N TYR A 149 5.22 8.13 -9.57
CA TYR A 149 3.94 7.50 -9.89
C TYR A 149 2.86 7.82 -8.83
N PHE A 150 3.19 7.71 -7.54
CA PHE A 150 2.25 8.03 -6.46
C PHE A 150 1.93 9.53 -6.36
N LEU A 151 2.89 10.41 -6.67
CA LEU A 151 2.61 11.84 -6.84
C LEU A 151 1.54 12.05 -7.92
N ALA A 152 1.70 11.41 -9.07
CA ALA A 152 0.74 11.52 -10.16
C ALA A 152 -0.66 11.04 -9.76
N LEU A 153 -0.77 9.87 -9.08
CA LEU A 153 -2.05 9.37 -8.59
C LEU A 153 -2.73 10.36 -7.62
N SER A 154 -1.94 10.98 -6.73
CA SER A 154 -2.45 11.97 -5.79
C SER A 154 -2.92 13.25 -6.50
N CYS A 155 -2.22 13.65 -7.55
CA CYS A 155 -2.59 14.78 -8.40
C CYS A 155 -3.87 14.49 -9.20
N ILE A 156 -4.05 13.27 -9.73
CA ILE A 156 -5.29 12.84 -10.42
C ILE A 156 -6.49 12.97 -9.48
N LEU A 157 -6.38 12.46 -8.26
CA LEU A 157 -7.45 12.50 -7.26
C LEU A 157 -7.75 13.93 -6.79
N SER A 158 -6.82 14.87 -6.97
CA SER A 158 -6.99 16.31 -6.72
C SER A 158 -7.34 17.11 -7.99
N ASN A 159 -7.67 16.43 -9.11
CA ASN A 159 -7.95 17.02 -10.43
C ASN A 159 -6.79 17.88 -11.01
N ARG A 160 -5.57 17.71 -10.54
CA ARG A 160 -4.37 18.42 -11.03
C ARG A 160 -3.70 17.63 -12.15
N TYR A 161 -4.41 17.49 -13.30
CA TYR A 161 -4.03 16.59 -14.37
C TYR A 161 -2.70 16.96 -15.07
N GLN A 162 -2.38 18.26 -15.21
CA GLN A 162 -1.11 18.67 -15.84
C GLN A 162 0.11 18.26 -15.01
N GLU A 163 0.00 18.44 -13.70
CA GLU A 163 1.05 18.01 -12.78
C GLU A 163 1.16 16.48 -12.74
N ALA A 164 0.02 15.78 -12.80
CA ALA A 164 -0.01 14.34 -12.89
C ALA A 164 0.69 13.83 -14.15
N ILE A 165 0.49 14.46 -15.31
CA ILE A 165 1.18 14.14 -16.57
C ILE A 165 2.69 14.30 -16.40
N SER A 166 3.16 15.41 -15.82
CA SER A 166 4.59 15.64 -15.59
C SER A 166 5.20 14.58 -14.69
N ALA A 167 4.54 14.23 -13.60
CA ALA A 167 5.00 13.21 -12.67
C ALA A 167 5.01 11.80 -13.31
N ILE A 168 4.00 11.45 -14.12
CA ILE A 168 3.95 10.18 -14.85
C ILE A 168 5.08 10.08 -15.87
N HIS A 169 5.36 11.14 -16.62
CA HIS A 169 6.48 11.14 -17.57
C HIS A 169 7.80 10.86 -16.87
N GLU A 170 8.02 11.44 -15.70
CA GLU A 170 9.24 11.19 -14.94
C GLU A 170 9.28 9.74 -14.40
N SER A 171 8.17 9.20 -13.93
CA SER A 171 8.07 7.79 -13.55
C SER A 171 8.42 6.85 -14.72
N ILE A 172 7.88 7.13 -15.92
CA ILE A 172 8.18 6.36 -17.14
C ILE A 172 9.65 6.53 -17.56
N ARG A 173 10.21 7.73 -17.46
CA ARG A 173 11.63 7.97 -17.76
C ARG A 173 12.55 7.12 -16.89
N LEU A 174 12.23 7.02 -15.60
CA LEU A 174 12.99 6.23 -14.62
C LEU A 174 12.77 4.72 -14.77
N ASN A 175 11.57 4.30 -15.13
CA ASN A 175 11.22 2.90 -15.41
C ASN A 175 10.33 2.80 -16.65
N PRO A 176 10.92 2.67 -17.86
CA PRO A 176 10.16 2.58 -19.11
C PRO A 176 9.24 1.35 -19.21
N ASN A 177 9.49 0.32 -18.42
CA ASN A 177 8.69 -0.91 -18.40
C ASN A 177 7.58 -0.89 -17.36
N ASN A 178 7.28 0.27 -16.77
CA ASN A 178 6.14 0.40 -15.85
C ASN A 178 4.83 0.48 -16.62
N ALA A 179 4.18 -0.67 -16.83
CA ALA A 179 2.92 -0.77 -17.56
C ALA A 179 1.79 0.06 -16.91
N GLU A 180 1.76 0.14 -15.58
CA GLU A 180 0.76 0.92 -14.84
C GLU A 180 0.93 2.43 -15.07
N ALA A 181 2.17 2.92 -15.16
CA ALA A 181 2.44 4.32 -15.46
C ALA A 181 1.97 4.68 -16.87
N HIS A 182 2.30 3.87 -17.87
CA HIS A 182 1.82 4.06 -19.24
C HIS A 182 0.28 4.02 -19.31
N TYR A 183 -0.34 3.04 -18.67
CA TYR A 183 -1.79 2.95 -18.63
C TYR A 183 -2.43 4.18 -17.98
N THR A 184 -1.89 4.65 -16.87
CA THR A 184 -2.38 5.84 -16.14
C THR A 184 -2.23 7.10 -17.00
N LEU A 185 -1.12 7.26 -17.73
CA LEU A 185 -0.93 8.37 -18.68
C LEU A 185 -2.00 8.38 -19.77
N GLY A 186 -2.28 7.22 -20.34
CA GLY A 186 -3.36 7.06 -21.31
C GLY A 186 -4.72 7.44 -20.73
N GLN A 187 -5.02 7.02 -19.51
CA GLN A 187 -6.26 7.38 -18.82
C GLN A 187 -6.40 8.90 -18.58
N ILE A 188 -5.31 9.58 -18.20
CA ILE A 188 -5.30 11.03 -18.03
C ILE A 188 -5.62 11.72 -19.36
N TYR A 189 -4.96 11.32 -20.46
CA TYR A 189 -5.21 11.88 -21.77
C TYR A 189 -6.65 11.64 -22.23
N MET A 190 -7.22 10.45 -21.99
CA MET A 190 -8.63 10.16 -22.26
C MET A 190 -9.55 11.09 -21.47
N LYS A 191 -9.27 11.28 -20.19
CA LYS A 191 -10.05 12.16 -19.29
C LYS A 191 -10.05 13.61 -19.76
N LEU A 192 -8.94 14.06 -20.34
CA LEU A 192 -8.75 15.42 -20.88
C LEU A 192 -9.28 15.59 -22.32
N GLY A 193 -9.77 14.52 -22.96
CA GLY A 193 -10.21 14.54 -24.35
C GLY A 193 -9.06 14.50 -25.38
N TYR A 194 -7.84 14.24 -24.96
CA TYR A 194 -6.67 14.13 -25.85
C TYR A 194 -6.51 12.71 -26.41
N TYR A 195 -7.53 12.24 -27.12
CA TYR A 195 -7.64 10.85 -27.55
C TYR A 195 -6.44 10.36 -28.36
N ASN A 196 -5.96 11.17 -29.29
CA ASN A 196 -4.77 10.82 -30.10
C ASN A 196 -3.51 10.62 -29.24
N LYS A 197 -3.35 11.41 -28.17
CA LYS A 197 -2.21 11.25 -27.24
C LYS A 197 -2.35 10.05 -26.33
N ALA A 198 -3.57 9.52 -26.13
CA ALA A 198 -3.81 8.37 -25.28
C ALA A 198 -3.40 7.03 -25.93
N ILE A 199 -3.41 6.97 -27.26
CA ILE A 199 -3.23 5.71 -28.02
C ILE A 199 -1.90 5.05 -27.69
N GLN A 200 -0.81 5.75 -27.88
CA GLN A 200 0.54 5.19 -27.73
C GLN A 200 0.83 4.71 -26.30
N PRO A 201 0.56 5.49 -25.23
CA PRO A 201 0.74 4.99 -23.87
C PRO A 201 -0.10 3.76 -23.54
N LEU A 202 -1.34 3.69 -24.03
CA LEU A 202 -2.21 2.53 -23.80
C LEU A 202 -1.69 1.28 -24.53
N GLN A 203 -1.25 1.42 -25.77
CA GLN A 203 -0.64 0.32 -26.52
C GLN A 203 0.64 -0.19 -25.82
N THR A 204 1.49 0.73 -25.35
CA THR A 204 2.70 0.37 -24.61
C THR A 204 2.35 -0.41 -23.33
N ALA A 205 1.38 0.06 -22.56
CA ALA A 205 0.92 -0.63 -21.35
C ALA A 205 0.44 -2.06 -21.65
N MET A 206 -0.34 -2.24 -22.72
CA MET A 206 -0.84 -3.55 -23.16
C MET A 206 0.28 -4.47 -23.66
N ASN A 207 1.28 -3.93 -24.33
CA ASN A 207 2.43 -4.72 -24.78
C ASN A 207 3.28 -5.23 -23.62
N ILE A 208 3.46 -4.39 -22.59
CA ILE A 208 4.23 -4.76 -21.38
C ILE A 208 3.43 -5.75 -20.51
N HIS A 209 2.13 -5.49 -20.31
CA HIS A 209 1.27 -6.30 -19.46
C HIS A 209 -0.12 -6.51 -20.06
N PRO A 210 -0.33 -7.55 -20.87
CA PRO A 210 -1.60 -7.79 -21.59
C PRO A 210 -2.84 -7.91 -20.71
N ASP A 211 -2.68 -8.39 -19.48
CA ASP A 211 -3.79 -8.59 -18.55
C ASP A 211 -4.33 -7.29 -17.92
N LEU A 212 -3.61 -6.17 -18.03
CA LEU A 212 -4.12 -4.86 -17.59
C LEU A 212 -5.40 -4.46 -18.34
N ALA A 213 -5.50 -4.84 -19.60
CA ALA A 213 -6.70 -4.59 -20.40
C ALA A 213 -7.86 -5.52 -20.01
N ARG A 214 -7.58 -6.76 -19.60
CA ARG A 214 -8.59 -7.76 -19.24
C ARG A 214 -9.21 -7.52 -17.87
N ASN A 215 -8.40 -7.21 -16.86
CA ASN A 215 -8.83 -7.13 -15.46
C ASN A 215 -9.61 -5.82 -15.11
N LYS A 216 -9.51 -4.80 -15.95
CA LYS A 216 -10.25 -3.52 -15.77
C LYS A 216 -11.48 -3.41 -16.67
N SER A 217 -11.90 -4.50 -17.30
CA SER A 217 -12.97 -4.56 -18.31
C SER A 217 -14.40 -4.31 -17.78
N GLN A 218 -14.64 -4.24 -16.48
CA GLN A 218 -15.94 -3.81 -15.97
C GLN A 218 -16.25 -2.32 -16.19
N ASN A 219 -15.23 -1.51 -16.50
CA ASN A 219 -15.40 -0.16 -17.05
C ASN A 219 -15.19 -0.10 -18.58
N SER A 220 -15.09 -1.23 -19.27
CA SER A 220 -14.55 -1.39 -20.61
C SER A 220 -15.52 -1.11 -21.75
N LEU A 221 -16.82 -0.96 -21.49
CA LEU A 221 -17.77 -0.56 -22.53
C LEU A 221 -17.40 0.80 -23.19
N ARG A 222 -16.77 1.70 -22.45
CA ARG A 222 -16.20 2.94 -23.00
C ARG A 222 -14.91 2.72 -23.80
N TRP A 223 -14.10 1.72 -23.42
CA TRP A 223 -12.83 1.37 -24.07
C TRP A 223 -13.05 0.71 -25.42
N ASN A 224 -13.99 -0.23 -25.52
CA ASN A 224 -14.34 -0.87 -26.77
C ASN A 224 -14.86 0.14 -27.82
N LEU A 225 -15.65 1.13 -27.41
CA LEU A 225 -16.12 2.18 -28.32
C LEU A 225 -14.98 3.09 -28.83
N VAL A 226 -13.96 3.36 -27.98
CA VAL A 226 -12.80 4.16 -28.38
C VAL A 226 -11.87 3.35 -29.28
N PHE A 227 -11.62 2.05 -28.97
CA PHE A 227 -10.80 1.18 -29.80
C PHE A 227 -11.44 0.90 -31.17
N ILE A 228 -12.74 0.62 -31.23
CA ILE A 228 -13.44 0.38 -32.49
C ILE A 228 -13.47 1.64 -33.38
N ASN A 229 -13.54 2.84 -32.79
CA ASN A 229 -13.54 4.11 -33.55
C ASN A 229 -12.12 4.59 -33.94
N LEU A 230 -11.06 4.12 -33.25
CA LEU A 230 -9.67 4.51 -33.53
C LEU A 230 -8.96 3.52 -34.45
N PHE A 231 -9.43 2.29 -34.56
CA PHE A 231 -8.93 1.26 -35.47
C PHE A 231 -10.10 0.64 -36.25
N PRO A 232 -10.67 1.37 -37.23
CA PRO A 232 -11.57 0.74 -38.19
C PRO A 232 -10.77 -0.31 -38.97
N ASN A 233 -11.25 -1.58 -38.99
CA ASN A 233 -10.69 -2.66 -39.80
C ASN A 233 -10.53 -2.25 -41.26
#